data_fffe0eb67d0fa448aa1027e0c353d2d2
#
_entry.id   fffe0eb67d0fa448aa1027e0c353d2d2
#
_cell.length_a   1.000
_cell.length_b   1.000
_cell.length_c   1.000
_cell.angle_alpha   90.00
_cell.angle_beta   90.00
_cell.angle_gamma   90.00
#
_symmetry.space_group_name_H-M   'P 1'
#
loop_
_entity.id
_entity.type
_entity.pdbx_description
1 polymer ?
#
loop_
_entity_poly.entity_id
_entity_poly.type
_entity_poly.pdbx_seq_one_letter_code
_entity_poly.pdbx_strand_id
1 'polypeptide(L)'
;MYWRGAALAGTRLLRSGSCSAGRLGGAAASGMGSSISSSLGKSATAPMNQIQETISDHCVVIFSKTSCSYCKMAKKLFHDMNVNYKVVELDMLEYGSQFQDALYKMTGERTVPRIFVNGTFIGGATDTHRLHKEGKLLPLVHQCYLKKSKRKESQ
;
A
#
# COMPACT_ATOMS: atom_id res chain seq x y z
N MET A 1 18.95 15.01 9.51
CA MET A 1 17.73 15.80 9.33
C MET A 1 16.64 15.20 10.16
N TYR A 2 16.19 15.93 11.11
CA TYR A 2 15.17 15.48 12.02
C TYR A 2 13.81 15.75 11.40
N TRP A 3 13.11 14.70 11.07
CA TRP A 3 11.69 14.80 10.85
C TRP A 3 11.02 14.97 12.19
N ARG A 4 10.92 16.17 12.62
CA ARG A 4 9.94 16.49 13.62
C ARG A 4 8.60 16.50 12.92
N GLY A 5 7.99 15.35 12.89
CA GLY A 5 6.58 15.32 12.68
C GLY A 5 5.98 16.15 13.77
N ALA A 6 5.67 17.37 13.48
CA ALA A 6 4.80 18.12 14.33
C ALA A 6 3.47 17.39 14.32
N ALA A 7 3.28 16.60 15.31
CA ALA A 7 1.96 16.13 15.63
C ALA A 7 1.16 17.36 16.02
N LEU A 8 0.59 17.98 15.06
CA LEU A 8 -0.47 18.92 15.32
C LEU A 8 -1.62 18.07 15.81
N ALA A 9 -1.70 17.99 17.09
CA ALA A 9 -2.92 17.59 17.74
C ALA A 9 -3.97 18.63 17.35
N GLY A 10 -4.50 18.46 16.17
CA GLY A 10 -5.70 19.17 15.82
C GLY A 10 -6.79 18.64 16.71
N THR A 11 -7.05 19.34 17.75
CA THR A 11 -8.24 19.14 18.54
C THR A 11 -9.40 19.32 17.62
N ARG A 12 -9.88 18.22 17.12
CA ARG A 12 -11.13 18.22 16.42
C ARG A 12 -12.23 18.39 17.42
N LEU A 13 -12.72 19.54 17.47
CA LEU A 13 -14.02 19.75 18.05
C LEU A 13 -14.99 18.92 17.24
N LEU A 14 -15.37 17.84 17.83
CA LEU A 14 -16.51 17.10 17.37
C LEU A 14 -17.71 17.98 17.61
N ARG A 15 -18.06 18.72 16.63
CA ARG A 15 -19.42 19.18 16.59
C ARG A 15 -20.27 17.95 16.45
N SER A 16 -20.82 17.55 17.52
CA SER A 16 -22.00 16.74 17.46
C SER A 16 -23.07 17.57 16.79
N GLY A 17 -23.03 17.60 15.51
CA GLY A 17 -24.20 17.99 14.79
C GLY A 17 -25.22 16.92 15.05
N SER A 18 -26.11 17.18 15.94
CA SER A 18 -27.31 16.39 15.98
C SER A 18 -28.01 16.62 14.67
N CYS A 19 -27.73 15.76 13.75
CA CYS A 19 -28.63 15.61 12.64
C CYS A 19 -29.91 15.04 13.24
N SER A 20 -30.82 15.90 13.55
CA SER A 20 -32.17 15.43 13.69
C SER A 20 -32.49 14.82 12.34
N ALA A 21 -32.43 13.54 12.33
CA ALA A 21 -32.84 12.77 11.18
C ALA A 21 -34.29 13.14 10.94
N GLY A 22 -34.48 13.94 9.98
CA GLY A 22 -35.82 14.14 9.48
C GLY A 22 -36.37 12.78 9.18
N ARG A 23 -37.35 12.46 9.90
CA ARG A 23 -38.09 11.28 9.63
C ARG A 23 -38.54 11.32 8.18
N LEU A 24 -37.90 10.59 7.40
CA LEU A 24 -38.43 10.26 6.10
C LEU A 24 -39.45 9.19 6.31
N GLY A 25 -40.68 9.59 6.17
CA GLY A 25 -41.75 8.64 6.09
C GLY A 25 -41.33 7.55 5.12
N GLY A 26 -41.24 6.37 5.63
CA GLY A 26 -40.70 5.30 4.87
C GLY A 26 -41.41 5.13 3.57
N ALA A 27 -40.84 5.59 2.57
CA ALA A 27 -41.09 5.00 1.31
C ALA A 27 -40.67 3.58 1.48
N ALA A 28 -41.59 2.72 1.52
CA ALA A 28 -41.31 1.33 1.33
C ALA A 28 -40.70 1.25 -0.05
N ALA A 29 -39.46 1.46 -0.11
CA ALA A 29 -38.73 1.00 -1.22
C ALA A 29 -38.92 -0.49 -1.17
N SER A 30 -39.80 -0.96 -1.95
CA SER A 30 -39.81 -2.35 -2.28
C SER A 30 -38.45 -2.59 -2.82
N GLY A 31 -37.56 -3.03 -1.97
CA GLY A 31 -36.24 -3.29 -2.35
C GLY A 31 -36.28 -4.41 -3.33
N MET A 32 -36.37 -4.07 -4.54
CA MET A 32 -35.92 -4.96 -5.56
C MET A 32 -34.44 -5.07 -5.30
N GLY A 33 -34.11 -5.91 -4.38
CA GLY A 33 -32.75 -6.24 -4.10
C GLY A 33 -32.16 -6.81 -5.36
N SER A 34 -31.81 -5.95 -6.22
CA SER A 34 -31.12 -6.39 -7.39
C SER A 34 -29.77 -6.85 -6.94
N SER A 35 -29.63 -8.10 -6.96
CA SER A 35 -28.35 -8.78 -6.84
C SER A 35 -27.37 -8.45 -7.94
N ILE A 36 -27.58 -7.37 -8.64
CA ILE A 36 -26.80 -6.97 -9.80
C ILE A 36 -25.44 -6.40 -9.40
N SER A 37 -25.25 -6.17 -8.14
CA SER A 37 -24.03 -5.51 -7.68
C SER A 37 -22.79 -6.37 -7.74
N SER A 38 -22.91 -7.63 -8.06
CA SER A 38 -21.75 -8.52 -8.07
C SER A 38 -20.75 -8.24 -9.18
N SER A 39 -21.18 -7.64 -10.26
CA SER A 39 -20.26 -7.31 -11.35
C SER A 39 -19.63 -5.93 -11.22
N LEU A 40 -20.22 -5.05 -10.42
CA LEU A 40 -19.72 -3.72 -10.16
C LEU A 40 -18.75 -3.67 -8.97
N GLY A 41 -18.59 -4.78 -8.27
CA GLY A 41 -17.73 -4.87 -7.13
C GLY A 41 -16.23 -4.80 -7.42
N LYS A 42 -15.85 -4.69 -8.67
CA LYS A 42 -14.48 -4.37 -9.05
C LYS A 42 -14.27 -2.86 -9.03
N SER A 43 -14.76 -2.23 -8.00
CA SER A 43 -14.55 -0.82 -7.77
C SER A 43 -13.06 -0.54 -7.50
N ALA A 44 -12.71 0.72 -7.54
CA ALA A 44 -11.36 1.21 -7.30
C ALA A 44 -10.75 0.78 -5.94
N THR A 45 -11.53 0.18 -5.06
CA THR A 45 -11.08 -0.35 -3.78
C THR A 45 -10.39 -1.70 -3.89
N ALA A 46 -10.74 -2.51 -4.90
CA ALA A 46 -10.16 -3.84 -5.05
C ALA A 46 -8.65 -3.83 -5.29
N PRO A 47 -8.10 -2.97 -6.19
CA PRO A 47 -6.65 -2.85 -6.35
C PRO A 47 -5.94 -2.41 -5.06
N MET A 48 -6.52 -1.47 -4.33
CA MET A 48 -5.95 -0.98 -3.08
C MET A 48 -5.88 -2.08 -2.02
N ASN A 49 -6.94 -2.87 -1.89
CA ASN A 49 -6.96 -4.00 -0.96
C ASN A 49 -5.93 -5.07 -1.33
N GLN A 50 -5.79 -5.37 -2.62
CA GLN A 50 -4.79 -6.32 -3.10
C GLN A 50 -3.36 -5.83 -2.84
N ILE A 51 -3.11 -4.53 -3.01
CA ILE A 51 -1.83 -3.92 -2.66
C ILE A 51 -1.56 -4.08 -1.17
N GLN A 52 -2.51 -3.73 -0.32
CA GLN A 52 -2.37 -3.83 1.12
C GLN A 52 -2.15 -5.26 1.59
N GLU A 53 -2.87 -6.20 1.04
CA GLU A 53 -2.69 -7.62 1.30
C GLU A 53 -1.27 -8.06 0.92
N THR A 54 -0.82 -7.71 -0.28
CA THR A 54 0.51 -8.05 -0.78
C THR A 54 1.60 -7.48 0.12
N ILE A 55 1.51 -6.21 0.51
CA ILE A 55 2.52 -5.58 1.37
C ILE A 55 2.49 -6.11 2.81
N SER A 56 1.35 -6.63 3.25
CA SER A 56 1.24 -7.29 4.55
C SER A 56 1.85 -8.68 4.56
N ASP A 57 1.71 -9.40 3.45
CA ASP A 57 2.19 -10.78 3.34
C ASP A 57 3.69 -10.87 3.11
N HIS A 58 4.28 -9.85 2.54
CA HIS A 58 5.69 -9.85 2.18
C HIS A 58 6.45 -8.74 2.89
N CYS A 59 7.69 -9.02 3.28
CA CYS A 59 8.53 -8.03 3.93
C CYS A 59 9.00 -6.95 2.97
N VAL A 60 9.30 -7.32 1.74
CA VAL A 60 9.70 -6.39 0.70
C VAL A 60 8.81 -6.63 -0.52
N VAL A 61 8.20 -5.55 -1.00
CA VAL A 61 7.38 -5.57 -2.21
C VAL A 61 7.84 -4.46 -3.14
N ILE A 62 8.06 -4.81 -4.39
CA ILE A 62 8.48 -3.88 -5.43
C ILE A 62 7.40 -3.85 -6.50
N PHE A 63 6.73 -2.72 -6.65
CA PHE A 63 5.82 -2.50 -7.77
C PHE A 63 6.64 -1.90 -8.91
N SER A 64 6.71 -2.62 -10.01
CA SER A 64 7.61 -2.28 -11.10
C SER A 64 6.93 -2.42 -12.46
N LYS A 65 7.66 -2.06 -13.50
CA LYS A 65 7.31 -2.36 -14.90
C LYS A 65 8.51 -3.05 -15.56
N THR A 66 8.25 -3.97 -16.45
CA THR A 66 9.29 -4.78 -17.08
C THR A 66 10.30 -3.95 -17.86
N SER A 67 9.86 -2.82 -18.44
CA SER A 67 10.69 -1.92 -19.23
C SER A 67 11.45 -0.88 -18.39
N CYS A 68 11.26 -0.83 -17.10
CA CYS A 68 11.84 0.20 -16.22
C CYS A 68 13.25 -0.18 -15.79
N SER A 69 14.24 0.64 -16.13
CA SER A 69 15.63 0.42 -15.72
C SER A 69 15.86 0.64 -14.23
N TYR A 70 15.22 1.64 -13.64
CA TYR A 70 15.28 1.89 -12.20
C TYR A 70 14.70 0.75 -11.39
N CYS A 71 13.66 0.10 -11.91
CA CYS A 71 13.10 -1.09 -11.30
C CYS A 71 14.11 -2.24 -11.26
N LYS A 72 14.85 -2.42 -12.34
CA LYS A 72 15.91 -3.44 -12.41
C LYS A 72 17.01 -3.15 -11.40
N MET A 73 17.39 -1.90 -11.23
CA MET A 73 18.39 -1.50 -10.23
C MET A 73 17.92 -1.82 -8.81
N ALA A 74 16.67 -1.53 -8.49
CA ALA A 74 16.11 -1.84 -7.18
C ALA A 74 16.06 -3.33 -6.92
N LYS A 75 15.61 -4.10 -7.91
CA LYS A 75 15.58 -5.57 -7.82
C LYS A 75 16.98 -6.15 -7.57
N LYS A 76 17.96 -5.65 -8.32
CA LYS A 76 19.36 -6.05 -8.16
C LYS A 76 19.86 -5.76 -6.76
N LEU A 77 19.56 -4.59 -6.22
CA LEU A 77 19.98 -4.19 -4.88
C LEU A 77 19.51 -5.20 -3.82
N PHE A 78 18.23 -5.54 -3.83
CA PHE A 78 17.68 -6.52 -2.89
C PHE A 78 18.23 -7.93 -3.13
N HIS A 79 18.48 -8.28 -4.37
CA HIS A 79 19.11 -9.54 -4.71
C HIS A 79 20.54 -9.62 -4.15
N ASP A 80 21.33 -8.57 -4.34
CA ASP A 80 22.70 -8.49 -3.84
C ASP A 80 22.77 -8.50 -2.31
N MET A 81 21.73 -7.98 -1.65
CA MET A 81 21.58 -8.05 -0.20
C MET A 81 21.10 -9.42 0.30
N ASN A 82 20.82 -10.34 -0.59
CA ASN A 82 20.26 -11.65 -0.28
C ASN A 82 18.94 -11.57 0.50
N VAL A 83 18.11 -10.62 0.14
CA VAL A 83 16.81 -10.36 0.74
C VAL A 83 15.71 -10.90 -0.16
N ASN A 84 14.77 -11.63 0.40
CA ASN A 84 13.60 -12.07 -0.33
C ASN A 84 12.66 -10.89 -0.58
N TYR A 85 12.25 -10.74 -1.81
CA TYR A 85 11.31 -9.69 -2.20
C TYR A 85 10.25 -10.22 -3.16
N LYS A 86 9.08 -9.60 -3.10
CA LYS A 86 7.99 -9.86 -4.04
C LYS A 86 7.99 -8.76 -5.09
N VAL A 87 7.89 -9.16 -6.36
CA VAL A 87 7.77 -8.21 -7.48
C VAL A 87 6.37 -8.29 -8.05
N VAL A 88 5.78 -7.13 -8.27
CA VAL A 88 4.50 -7.00 -8.97
C VAL A 88 4.75 -6.14 -10.21
N GLU A 89 4.74 -6.77 -11.36
CA GLU A 89 4.91 -6.08 -12.64
C GLU A 89 3.57 -5.52 -13.11
N LEU A 90 3.42 -4.22 -13.01
CA LEU A 90 2.15 -3.55 -13.30
C LEU A 90 1.73 -3.64 -14.76
N ASP A 91 2.71 -3.69 -15.65
CA ASP A 91 2.47 -3.82 -17.09
C ASP A 91 2.05 -5.23 -17.52
N MET A 92 2.25 -6.22 -16.67
CA MET A 92 1.81 -7.59 -16.88
C MET A 92 0.42 -7.87 -16.30
N LEU A 93 -0.12 -6.94 -15.54
CA LEU A 93 -1.43 -7.10 -14.94
C LEU A 93 -2.52 -6.53 -15.86
N GLU A 94 -3.63 -7.24 -15.94
CA GLU A 94 -4.80 -6.79 -16.68
C GLU A 94 -5.31 -5.43 -16.19
N TYR A 95 -5.22 -5.21 -14.87
CA TYR A 95 -5.67 -3.98 -14.23
C TYR A 95 -4.51 -3.12 -13.73
N GLY A 96 -3.37 -3.17 -14.42
CA GLY A 96 -2.15 -2.47 -14.00
C GLY A 96 -2.32 -0.96 -13.81
N SER A 97 -3.13 -0.31 -14.66
CA SER A 97 -3.42 1.10 -14.53
C SER A 97 -4.18 1.43 -13.24
N GLN A 98 -5.11 0.57 -12.84
CA GLN A 98 -5.86 0.72 -11.59
C GLN A 98 -4.94 0.55 -10.37
N PHE A 99 -4.01 -0.39 -10.44
CA PHE A 99 -2.96 -0.53 -9.41
C PHE A 99 -2.10 0.72 -9.34
N GLN A 100 -1.74 1.29 -10.47
CA GLN A 100 -0.93 2.51 -10.51
C GLN A 100 -1.69 3.70 -9.91
N ASP A 101 -2.99 3.82 -10.16
CA ASP A 101 -3.84 4.83 -9.54
C ASP A 101 -3.95 4.65 -8.02
N ALA A 102 -4.09 3.41 -7.57
CA ALA A 102 -4.13 3.10 -6.15
C ALA A 102 -2.79 3.43 -5.47
N LEU A 103 -1.69 3.08 -6.09
CA LEU A 103 -0.35 3.44 -5.60
C LEU A 103 -0.14 4.95 -5.55
N TYR A 104 -0.66 5.66 -6.54
CA TYR A 104 -0.63 7.12 -6.53
C TYR A 104 -1.36 7.70 -5.31
N LYS A 105 -2.54 7.18 -5.02
CA LYS A 105 -3.31 7.60 -3.84
C LYS A 105 -2.59 7.29 -2.54
N MET A 106 -1.85 6.19 -2.49
CA MET A 106 -1.13 5.77 -1.29
C MET A 106 0.21 6.49 -1.10
N THR A 107 0.88 6.84 -2.19
CA THR A 107 2.28 7.31 -2.14
C THR A 107 2.48 8.72 -2.70
N GLY A 108 1.49 9.27 -3.38
CA GLY A 108 1.55 10.62 -3.94
C GLY A 108 2.17 10.73 -5.32
N GLU A 109 2.67 9.66 -5.90
CA GLU A 109 3.30 9.67 -7.22
C GLU A 109 2.94 8.43 -8.04
N ARG A 110 2.92 8.58 -9.36
CA ARG A 110 2.61 7.49 -10.30
C ARG A 110 3.85 6.80 -10.85
N THR A 111 5.02 7.20 -10.44
CA THR A 111 6.28 6.64 -10.96
C THR A 111 6.57 5.25 -10.42
N VAL A 112 7.34 4.48 -11.15
CA VAL A 112 7.86 3.18 -10.73
C VAL A 112 9.40 3.24 -10.68
N PRO A 113 10.04 2.46 -9.81
CA PRO A 113 9.47 1.50 -8.87
C PRO A 113 8.83 2.15 -7.64
N ARG A 114 7.87 1.45 -7.04
CA ARG A 114 7.32 1.77 -5.72
C ARG A 114 7.70 0.64 -4.78
N ILE A 115 8.43 0.97 -3.74
CA ILE A 115 9.04 -0.05 -2.86
C ILE A 115 8.46 0.08 -1.47
N PHE A 116 7.97 -1.04 -0.95
CA PHE A 116 7.42 -1.14 0.39
C PHE A 116 8.26 -2.12 1.19
N VAL A 117 8.62 -1.73 2.39
CA VAL A 117 9.32 -2.59 3.35
C VAL A 117 8.53 -2.59 4.65
N ASN A 118 8.24 -3.78 5.16
CA ASN A 118 7.48 -3.97 6.40
C ASN A 118 6.12 -3.24 6.37
N GLY A 119 5.47 -3.23 5.21
CA GLY A 119 4.19 -2.56 5.01
C GLY A 119 4.27 -1.04 4.89
N THR A 120 5.46 -0.47 4.90
CA THR A 120 5.68 0.98 4.83
C THR A 120 6.32 1.35 3.50
N PHE A 121 5.80 2.39 2.87
CA PHE A 121 6.39 2.93 1.66
C PHE A 121 7.73 3.61 1.97
N ILE A 122 8.78 3.20 1.28
CA ILE A 122 10.14 3.75 1.50
C ILE A 122 10.64 4.62 0.35
N GLY A 123 9.96 4.62 -0.76
CA GLY A 123 10.32 5.45 -1.92
C GLY A 123 10.55 4.65 -3.18
N GLY A 124 11.27 5.27 -4.11
CA GLY A 124 11.69 4.66 -5.36
C GLY A 124 13.10 4.07 -5.28
N ALA A 125 13.69 3.79 -6.45
CA ALA A 125 15.02 3.19 -6.52
C ALA A 125 16.10 4.04 -5.84
N THR A 126 16.10 5.34 -6.07
CA THR A 126 17.06 6.27 -5.48
C THR A 126 16.97 6.34 -3.96
N ASP A 127 15.77 6.39 -3.43
CA ASP A 127 15.54 6.41 -1.98
C ASP A 127 16.01 5.11 -1.33
N THR A 128 15.72 4.01 -1.98
CA THR A 128 16.15 2.68 -1.52
C THR A 128 17.66 2.56 -1.51
N HIS A 129 18.32 3.05 -2.56
CA HIS A 129 19.78 3.08 -2.62
C HIS A 129 20.37 3.96 -1.52
N ARG A 130 19.77 5.10 -1.27
CA ARG A 130 20.20 6.00 -0.19
C ARG A 130 20.10 5.32 1.17
N LEU A 131 18.96 4.69 1.46
CA LEU A 131 18.77 3.95 2.71
C LEU A 131 19.75 2.80 2.85
N HIS A 132 20.08 2.13 1.76
CA HIS A 132 21.09 1.08 1.76
C HIS A 132 22.48 1.64 2.12
N LYS A 133 22.89 2.74 1.48
CA LYS A 133 24.17 3.39 1.77
C LYS A 133 24.27 3.89 3.22
N GLU A 134 23.16 4.34 3.77
CA GLU A 134 23.08 4.79 5.16
C GLU A 134 23.01 3.62 6.15
N GLY A 135 22.93 2.40 5.67
CA GLY A 135 22.81 1.22 6.51
C GLY A 135 21.46 1.06 7.19
N LYS A 136 20.45 1.77 6.74
CA LYS A 136 19.10 1.78 7.34
C LYS A 136 18.16 0.76 6.73
N LEU A 137 18.44 0.34 5.51
CA LEU A 137 17.54 -0.55 4.76
C LEU A 137 17.48 -1.95 5.37
N LEU A 138 18.62 -2.53 5.67
CA LEU A 138 18.71 -3.88 6.22
C LEU A 138 18.01 -4.03 7.56
N PRO A 139 18.16 -3.09 8.53
CA PRO A 139 17.41 -3.17 9.78
C PRO A 139 15.90 -3.15 9.60
N LEU A 140 15.39 -2.37 8.62
CA LEU A 140 13.95 -2.33 8.32
C LEU A 140 13.43 -3.68 7.85
N VAL A 141 14.19 -4.34 6.98
CA VAL A 141 13.86 -5.69 6.49
C VAL A 141 13.91 -6.69 7.62
N HIS A 142 14.94 -6.63 8.46
CA HIS A 142 15.11 -7.50 9.63
C HIS A 142 13.94 -7.39 10.60
N GLN A 143 13.48 -6.19 10.89
CA GLN A 143 12.33 -5.98 11.77
C GLN A 143 11.09 -6.71 11.27
N CYS A 144 10.89 -6.73 9.97
CA CYS A 144 9.76 -7.45 9.38
C CYS A 144 9.88 -8.96 9.58
N TYR A 145 11.05 -9.52 9.35
CA TYR A 145 11.27 -10.94 9.56
C TYR A 145 11.03 -11.33 11.01
N LEU A 146 11.52 -10.55 11.95
CA LEU A 146 11.30 -10.79 13.38
C LEU A 146 9.81 -10.74 13.76
N LYS A 147 9.08 -9.79 13.24
CA LYS A 147 7.63 -9.68 13.47
C LYS A 147 6.88 -10.89 12.91
N LYS A 148 7.26 -11.35 11.74
CA LYS A 148 6.62 -12.50 11.12
C LYS A 148 6.95 -13.82 11.81
N SER A 149 8.17 -13.97 12.30
CA SER A 149 8.56 -15.12 13.11
C SER A 149 7.70 -15.25 14.36
N LYS A 150 7.59 -14.16 15.11
CA LYS A 150 6.76 -14.14 16.34
C LYS A 150 5.29 -14.46 16.07
N ARG A 151 4.78 -14.04 14.93
CA ARG A 151 3.38 -14.29 14.58
C ARG A 151 3.11 -15.78 14.29
N LYS A 152 4.10 -16.49 13.77
CA LYS A 152 3.99 -17.93 13.52
C LYS A 152 4.03 -18.75 14.81
N GLU A 153 4.71 -18.28 15.83
CA GLU A 153 4.77 -18.97 17.14
C GLU A 153 3.49 -18.79 17.95
N SER A 154 2.66 -17.81 17.61
CA SER A 154 1.42 -17.51 18.34
C SER A 154 0.20 -18.26 17.82
N GLN A 155 0.37 -19.08 16.81
CA GLN A 155 -0.69 -19.95 16.25
C GLN A 155 -0.39 -21.40 16.60
#